data_431a34ae672456fc3df17015b1f080ae
#
_entry.id   431a34ae672456fc3df17015b1f080ae
#
_cell.length_a   1.000
_cell.length_b   1.000
_cell.length_c   1.000
_cell.angle_alpha   90.00
_cell.angle_beta   90.00
_cell.angle_gamma   90.00
#
_symmetry.space_group_name_H-M   'P 1'
#
loop_
_entity.id
_entity.type
_entity.pdbx_description
1 polymer ?
#
loop_
_entity_poly.entity_id
_entity_poly.type
_entity_poly.pdbx_seq_one_letter_code
_entity_poly.pdbx_strand_id
1 'polypeptide(L)' 'MVSFFLYLSVIITPDGVVKTHTEVLEQCPTTEQVMQYHQSMIAAGEIVDWRAKCTPHTFDMIMPTEQIGT' A
#
# COMPACT_ATOMS: atom_id res chain seq x y z
N MET A 1 -6.13 -17.99 -12.55
CA MET A 1 -5.28 -16.81 -12.41
C MET A 1 -6.03 -15.71 -11.71
N VAL A 2 -5.43 -15.11 -10.73
CA VAL A 2 -6.06 -14.05 -9.96
C VAL A 2 -5.19 -12.82 -10.01
N SER A 3 -5.80 -11.66 -10.23
CA SER A 3 -5.08 -10.40 -10.27
C SER A 3 -5.47 -9.56 -9.07
N PHE A 4 -4.51 -8.88 -8.49
CA PHE A 4 -4.76 -7.99 -7.36
C PHE A 4 -3.71 -6.89 -7.35
N PHE A 5 -3.94 -5.88 -6.51
CA PHE A 5 -2.97 -4.81 -6.35
C PHE A 5 -2.51 -4.77 -4.91
N LEU A 6 -1.21 -4.59 -4.72
CA LEU A 6 -0.65 -4.47 -3.39
C LEU A 6 -0.40 -3.00 -3.13
N TYR A 7 -1.07 -2.46 -2.13
CA TYR A 7 -0.96 -1.06 -1.76
C TYR A 7 -0.08 -0.96 -0.52
N LEU A 8 0.97 -0.16 -0.62
CA LEU A 8 1.88 0.05 0.48
C LEU A 8 1.88 1.52 0.82
N SER A 9 1.66 1.84 2.08
CA SER A 9 1.66 3.21 2.56
C SER A 9 2.63 3.32 3.73
N VAL A 10 3.47 4.34 3.70
CA VAL A 10 4.41 4.62 4.78
C VAL A 10 4.15 6.02 5.26
N ILE A 11 3.96 6.20 6.55
CA ILE A 11 3.75 7.52 7.13
C ILE A 11 4.78 7.75 8.22
N ILE A 12 5.13 9.02 8.45
CA ILE A 12 6.06 9.42 9.48
C ILE A 12 5.32 10.37 10.39
N THR A 13 5.25 10.04 11.67
CA THR A 13 4.55 10.86 12.65
C THR A 13 5.44 12.02 13.11
N PRO A 14 4.88 13.05 13.74
CA PRO A 14 5.69 14.20 14.18
C PRO A 14 6.79 13.85 15.16
N ASP A 15 6.65 12.77 15.91
CA ASP A 15 7.66 12.33 16.84
C ASP A 15 8.68 11.37 16.20
N GLY A 16 8.63 11.24 14.87
CA GLY A 16 9.66 10.48 14.14
C GLY A 16 9.41 9.00 14.02
N VAL A 17 8.22 8.54 14.36
CA VAL A 17 7.88 7.12 14.22
C VAL A 17 7.44 6.83 12.79
N VAL A 18 8.01 5.78 12.20
CA VAL A 18 7.65 5.35 10.84
C VAL A 18 6.66 4.20 10.96
N LYS A 19 5.52 4.35 10.32
CA LYS A 19 4.49 3.32 10.32
C LYS A 19 4.23 2.87 8.89
N THR A 20 4.14 1.57 8.69
CA THR A 20 3.92 0.99 7.37
C THR A 20 2.59 0.25 7.36
N HIS A 21 1.83 0.44 6.31
CA HIS A 21 0.56 -0.24 6.13
C HIS A 21 0.55 -0.90 4.77
N THR A 22 0.16 -2.16 4.72
CA THR A 22 0.08 -2.92 3.48
C THR A 22 -1.33 -3.48 3.34
N GLU A 23 -1.89 -3.36 2.15
CA GLU A 23 -3.24 -3.82 1.93
C GLU A 23 -3.37 -4.41 0.53
N VAL A 24 -4.17 -5.46 0.39
CA VAL A 24 -4.46 -6.08 -0.89
C VAL A 24 -5.77 -5.50 -1.40
N LEU A 25 -5.76 -4.95 -2.60
CA LEU A 25 -6.91 -4.27 -3.17
C LEU A 25 -7.27 -4.85 -4.54
N GLU A 26 -8.52 -4.72 -4.92
CA GLU A 26 -8.95 -5.14 -6.24
C GLU A 26 -8.56 -4.12 -7.28
N GLN A 27 -8.38 -2.87 -6.90
CA GLN A 27 -7.91 -1.86 -7.82
C GLN A 27 -7.20 -0.75 -7.03
N CYS A 28 -6.26 -0.10 -7.66
CA CYS A 28 -5.53 0.98 -7.01
C CYS A 28 -6.39 2.21 -6.82
N PRO A 29 -6.24 2.90 -5.71
CA PRO A 29 -6.89 4.20 -5.55
C PRO A 29 -6.25 5.20 -6.50
N THR A 30 -6.96 6.26 -6.83
CA THR A 30 -6.41 7.28 -7.69
C THR A 30 -5.37 8.08 -6.93
N THR A 31 -4.44 8.69 -7.67
CA THR A 31 -3.42 9.54 -7.06
C THR A 31 -4.06 10.63 -6.23
N GLU A 32 -5.14 11.21 -6.75
CA GLU A 32 -5.81 12.28 -6.05
C GLU A 32 -6.40 11.83 -4.72
N GLN A 33 -7.00 10.64 -4.69
CA GLN A 33 -7.57 10.09 -3.46
C GLN A 33 -6.48 9.86 -2.41
N VAL A 34 -5.34 9.32 -2.84
CA VAL A 34 -4.23 9.04 -1.95
C VAL A 34 -3.66 10.35 -1.41
N MET A 35 -3.50 11.35 -2.27
CA MET A 35 -2.98 12.64 -1.85
C MET A 35 -3.90 13.33 -0.88
N GLN A 36 -5.19 13.34 -1.16
CA GLN A 36 -6.15 14.00 -0.28
C GLN A 36 -6.21 13.36 1.10
N TYR A 37 -6.14 12.05 1.14
CA TYR A 37 -6.16 11.34 2.41
C TYR A 37 -4.95 11.72 3.28
N HIS A 38 -3.75 11.70 2.68
CA HIS A 38 -2.55 12.00 3.43
C HIS A 38 -2.41 13.49 3.76
N GLN A 39 -2.87 14.37 2.87
CA GLN A 39 -2.84 15.80 3.14
C GLN A 39 -3.78 16.14 4.29
N SER A 40 -4.88 15.47 4.41
CA SER A 40 -5.79 15.63 5.53
C SER A 40 -5.11 15.26 6.85
N MET A 41 -4.30 14.20 6.84
CA MET A 41 -3.57 13.79 8.03
C MET A 41 -2.48 14.79 8.38
N ILE A 42 -1.81 15.39 7.38
CA ILE A 42 -0.81 16.40 7.61
C ILE A 42 -1.48 17.64 8.22
N ALA A 43 -2.61 18.05 7.68
CA ALA A 43 -3.34 19.21 8.18
C ALA A 43 -3.81 19.00 9.63
N ALA A 44 -4.12 17.77 9.98
CA ALA A 44 -4.52 17.45 11.35
C ALA A 44 -3.34 17.29 12.30
N GLY A 45 -2.11 17.37 11.79
CA GLY A 45 -0.92 17.20 12.62
C GLY A 45 -0.61 15.77 12.99
N GLU A 46 -1.20 14.81 12.29
CA GLU A 46 -1.00 13.39 12.63
C GLU A 46 0.25 12.83 12.00
N ILE A 47 0.67 13.37 10.86
CA ILE A 47 1.89 12.93 10.18
C ILE A 47 2.61 14.15 9.62
N VAL A 48 3.91 14.02 9.35
CA VAL A 48 4.71 15.08 8.76
C VAL A 48 5.15 14.73 7.35
N ASP A 49 5.12 13.44 7.00
CA ASP A 49 5.50 13.00 5.66
C ASP A 49 4.82 11.66 5.36
N TRP A 50 4.78 11.31 4.09
CA TRP A 50 4.17 10.05 3.69
C TRP A 50 4.68 9.61 2.33
N ARG A 51 4.54 8.32 2.05
CA ARG A 51 4.78 7.75 0.74
C ARG A 51 3.79 6.63 0.52
N ALA A 52 3.34 6.46 -0.70
CA ALA A 52 2.40 5.41 -1.03
C ALA A 52 2.72 4.84 -2.41
N LYS A 53 2.46 3.56 -2.58
CA LYS A 53 2.75 2.88 -3.81
C LYS A 53 1.72 1.77 -3.99
N CYS A 54 1.24 1.60 -5.21
CA CYS A 54 0.32 0.53 -5.53
C CYS A 54 0.88 -0.22 -6.73
N THR A 55 1.13 -1.51 -6.58
CA THR A 55 1.73 -2.31 -7.64
C THR A 55 0.84 -3.47 -8.02
N PRO A 56 0.71 -3.76 -9.31
CA PRO A 56 -0.09 -4.89 -9.74
C PRO A 56 0.64 -6.21 -9.53
N HIS A 57 -0.10 -7.22 -9.14
CA HIS A 57 0.41 -8.57 -8.97
C HIS A 57 -0.55 -9.56 -9.61
N THR A 58 -0.01 -10.67 -10.08
CA THR A 58 -0.83 -11.72 -10.64
C THR A 58 -0.46 -13.01 -9.94
N PHE A 59 -1.44 -13.77 -9.57
CA PHE A 59 -1.22 -15.00 -8.87
C PHE A 59 -1.81 -16.13 -9.67
N ASP A 60 -1.01 -17.15 -9.97
CA ASP A 60 -1.49 -18.30 -10.69
C ASP A 60 -1.76 -19.41 -9.70
N MET A 61 -3.01 -19.80 -9.61
CA MET A 61 -3.40 -20.73 -8.58
C MET A 61 -2.87 -22.12 -8.77
N ILE A 62 -2.33 -22.39 -9.91
CA ILE A 62 -1.83 -23.69 -10.12
C ILE A 62 -0.48 -23.89 -9.57
N MET A 63 0.18 -22.87 -9.45
CA MET A 63 1.43 -22.92 -9.09
C MET A 63 1.92 -23.20 -7.85
N PRO A 64 1.27 -22.92 -6.93
CA PRO A 64 1.75 -22.95 -5.64
C PRO A 64 2.59 -24.12 -5.37
N THR A 65 2.27 -25.15 -5.99
CA THR A 65 2.92 -26.23 -5.54
C THR A 65 4.31 -26.25 -5.84
N GLU A 66 4.60 -25.78 -6.87
CA GLU A 66 5.79 -25.94 -7.16
C GLU A 66 6.74 -25.25 -6.56
N GLN A 67 6.39 -24.23 -6.27
CA GLN A 67 7.26 -23.44 -5.79
C GLN A 67 7.88 -23.90 -4.71
N ILE A 68 7.35 -24.62 -4.26
CA ILE A 68 7.82 -25.03 -3.14
C ILE A 68 8.96 -25.73 -3.29
N GLY A 69 9.07 -25.97 -3.89
CA GLY A 69 9.93 -26.63 -3.85
C GLY A 69 10.74 -26.86 -3.83
N THR A 70 10.67 -26.70 -4.14
CA THR A 70 11.12 -27.11 -4.16
C THR A 70 11.62 -27.19 -4.08
#